data_42ea96cf4109f4426733933d046af003
#
_entry.id   42ea96cf4109f4426733933d046af003
#
_cell.length_a   1.000
_cell.length_b   1.000
_cell.length_c   1.000
_cell.angle_alpha   90.00
_cell.angle_beta   90.00
_cell.angle_gamma   90.00
#
_symmetry.space_group_name_H-M   'P 1'
#
loop_
_entity.id
_entity.type
_entity.pdbx_description
1 polymer ?
#
loop_
_entity_poly.entity_id
_entity_poly.type
_entity_poly.pdbx_seq_one_letter_code
_entity_poly.pdbx_strand_id
1 'polypeptide(L)'
;MFKKFALPLLALLAAPAFAQAPVAAAPAAALPINAPESVTADASNRWTLELSNGGTVVVQLRPDAAPQAVERIKTLTRQGFYNGLAFHRVIPGFMAQGGDPKGDGTGGSPLPDVKAEFNALPHLRGTVAAARADSPDSANSQFYIMFVPRISLDNKYTVFGRVVSGMNFVDQIAPGEPPAEPTRIVRATLGG
;
A
#
# COMPACT_ATOMS: atom_id res chain seq x y z
N MET A 1 70.93 22.38 44.19
CA MET A 1 70.65 23.31 43.08
C MET A 1 69.72 22.61 42.09
N PHE A 2 68.37 22.65 42.32
CA PHE A 2 67.37 21.97 41.46
C PHE A 2 66.56 23.05 40.77
N LYS A 3 66.70 23.12 39.44
CA LYS A 3 65.85 23.97 38.57
C LYS A 3 64.50 23.31 38.33
N LYS A 4 63.44 23.98 38.77
CA LYS A 4 62.07 23.60 38.47
C LYS A 4 61.71 24.10 37.05
N PHE A 5 61.38 23.18 36.13
CA PHE A 5 60.78 23.51 34.84
C PHE A 5 59.24 23.52 35.01
N ALA A 6 58.68 24.70 34.74
CA ALA A 6 57.21 24.83 34.66
C ALA A 6 56.76 24.55 33.23
N LEU A 7 55.84 23.58 33.03
CA LEU A 7 55.15 23.36 31.75
C LEU A 7 53.97 24.33 31.66
N PRO A 8 53.70 24.93 30.51
CA PRO A 8 52.52 25.72 30.31
C PRO A 8 51.30 24.78 30.01
N LEU A 9 50.21 25.00 30.72
CA LEU A 9 48.92 24.35 30.54
C LEU A 9 48.24 24.90 29.29
N LEU A 10 48.14 24.10 28.24
CA LEU A 10 47.44 24.45 26.99
C LEU A 10 45.92 24.28 27.21
N ALA A 11 45.17 25.36 27.36
CA ALA A 11 43.74 25.36 27.47
C ALA A 11 43.13 25.06 26.10
N LEU A 12 42.52 23.89 25.95
CA LEU A 12 41.75 23.46 24.76
C LEU A 12 40.37 24.14 24.82
N LEU A 13 40.16 25.18 24.03
CA LEU A 13 38.85 25.81 23.85
C LEU A 13 37.95 24.87 23.01
N ALA A 14 37.00 24.22 23.67
CA ALA A 14 35.94 23.46 22.98
C ALA A 14 34.94 24.44 22.33
N ALA A 15 34.85 24.40 21.00
CA ALA A 15 33.84 25.13 20.25
C ALA A 15 32.44 24.54 20.51
N PRO A 16 31.37 25.35 20.68
CA PRO A 16 30.02 24.84 20.83
C PRO A 16 29.55 24.19 19.53
N ALA A 17 29.19 22.90 19.62
CA ALA A 17 28.48 22.20 18.54
C ALA A 17 27.07 22.80 18.40
N PHE A 18 26.84 23.53 17.32
CA PHE A 18 25.48 23.92 16.94
C PHE A 18 24.72 22.68 16.58
N ALA A 19 23.80 22.23 17.46
CA ALA A 19 22.83 21.23 17.15
C ALA A 19 21.89 21.80 16.05
N GLN A 20 21.99 21.25 14.83
CA GLN A 20 21.03 21.55 13.77
C GLN A 20 19.66 21.08 14.22
N ALA A 21 18.71 22.01 14.34
CA ALA A 21 17.31 21.68 14.55
C ALA A 21 16.84 20.76 13.41
N PRO A 22 15.98 19.76 13.68
CA PRO A 22 15.44 18.91 12.62
C PRO A 22 14.70 19.79 11.62
N VAL A 23 15.15 19.74 10.36
CA VAL A 23 14.45 20.38 9.24
C VAL A 23 13.08 19.74 9.18
N ALA A 24 12.02 20.50 9.49
CA ALA A 24 10.66 20.06 9.33
C ALA A 24 10.48 19.63 7.88
N ALA A 25 10.13 18.36 7.66
CA ALA A 25 9.82 17.85 6.32
C ALA A 25 8.75 18.75 5.70
N ALA A 26 9.03 19.29 4.50
CA ALA A 26 8.03 20.06 3.77
C ALA A 26 6.75 19.23 3.64
N PRO A 27 5.55 19.83 3.75
CA PRO A 27 4.31 19.09 3.58
C PRO A 27 4.35 18.42 2.21
N ALA A 28 4.14 17.09 2.20
CA ALA A 28 4.08 16.33 0.96
C ALA A 28 3.03 16.99 0.04
N ALA A 29 3.44 17.32 -1.18
CA ALA A 29 2.54 17.94 -2.15
C ALA A 29 1.28 17.08 -2.28
N ALA A 30 0.10 17.71 -2.26
CA ALA A 30 -1.17 17.01 -2.37
C ALA A 30 -1.21 16.22 -3.67
N LEU A 31 -1.33 14.90 -3.57
CA LEU A 31 -1.43 14.03 -4.73
C LEU A 31 -2.79 14.24 -5.42
N PRO A 32 -2.85 14.40 -6.75
CA PRO A 32 -4.12 14.49 -7.46
C PRO A 32 -4.90 13.17 -7.30
N ILE A 33 -6.21 13.25 -7.09
CA ILE A 33 -7.09 12.06 -6.95
C ILE A 33 -7.00 11.17 -8.20
N ASN A 34 -7.00 11.79 -9.38
CA ASN A 34 -6.77 11.08 -10.65
C ASN A 34 -5.28 10.88 -10.86
N ALA A 35 -4.92 9.71 -11.38
CA ALA A 35 -3.53 9.42 -11.73
C ALA A 35 -3.02 10.40 -12.80
N PRO A 36 -1.81 10.94 -12.66
CA PRO A 36 -1.22 11.80 -13.69
C PRO A 36 -0.96 11.01 -14.98
N GLU A 37 -0.83 11.73 -16.10
CA GLU A 37 -0.62 11.11 -17.41
C GLU A 37 0.62 10.23 -17.45
N SER A 38 1.70 10.63 -16.80
CA SER A 38 2.93 9.83 -16.67
C SER A 38 2.71 8.45 -16.04
N VAL A 39 1.71 8.32 -15.18
CA VAL A 39 1.33 7.04 -14.55
C VAL A 39 0.38 6.24 -15.46
N THR A 40 -0.58 6.92 -16.11
CA THR A 40 -1.60 6.25 -16.94
C THR A 40 -1.06 5.82 -18.30
N ALA A 41 -0.01 6.46 -18.79
CA ALA A 41 0.66 6.12 -20.06
C ALA A 41 1.41 4.76 -19.96
N ASP A 42 1.86 4.36 -18.77
CA ASP A 42 2.48 3.05 -18.58
C ASP A 42 1.40 1.99 -18.35
N ALA A 43 1.19 1.15 -19.36
CA ALA A 43 0.22 0.05 -19.31
C ALA A 43 0.48 -0.90 -18.14
N SER A 44 1.73 -1.09 -17.70
CA SER A 44 2.06 -1.93 -16.55
C SER A 44 1.47 -1.41 -15.23
N ASN A 45 0.98 -0.18 -15.18
CA ASN A 45 0.25 0.39 -14.05
C ASN A 45 -1.25 0.08 -14.08
N ARG A 46 -1.72 -0.75 -15.01
CA ARG A 46 -3.07 -1.32 -15.01
C ARG A 46 -3.01 -2.74 -14.48
N TRP A 47 -3.71 -2.96 -13.36
CA TRP A 47 -3.85 -4.27 -12.74
C TRP A 47 -5.25 -4.79 -13.01
N THR A 48 -5.35 -5.85 -13.79
CA THR A 48 -6.61 -6.44 -14.24
C THR A 48 -6.88 -7.72 -13.46
N LEU A 49 -8.06 -7.82 -12.85
CA LEU A 49 -8.56 -8.96 -12.10
C LEU A 49 -9.75 -9.55 -12.82
N GLU A 50 -9.65 -10.78 -13.28
CA GLU A 50 -10.78 -11.60 -13.75
C GLU A 50 -11.37 -12.31 -12.53
N LEU A 51 -12.65 -12.12 -12.27
CA LEU A 51 -13.35 -12.66 -11.09
C LEU A 51 -14.21 -13.87 -11.44
N SER A 52 -14.39 -14.78 -10.48
CA SER A 52 -15.22 -15.98 -10.65
C SER A 52 -16.72 -15.68 -10.81
N ASN A 53 -17.17 -14.46 -10.52
CA ASN A 53 -18.54 -13.99 -10.83
C ASN A 53 -18.69 -13.53 -12.30
N GLY A 54 -17.68 -13.80 -13.16
CA GLY A 54 -17.68 -13.44 -14.58
C GLY A 54 -17.25 -12.01 -14.89
N GLY A 55 -16.90 -11.23 -13.86
CA GLY A 55 -16.51 -9.83 -14.02
C GLY A 55 -15.03 -9.62 -14.26
N THR A 56 -14.71 -8.50 -14.91
CA THR A 56 -13.34 -7.98 -15.01
C THR A 56 -13.26 -6.63 -14.32
N VAL A 57 -12.29 -6.49 -13.42
CA VAL A 57 -12.01 -5.27 -12.66
C VAL A 57 -10.65 -4.74 -13.06
N VAL A 58 -10.57 -3.47 -13.45
CA VAL A 58 -9.30 -2.82 -13.78
C VAL A 58 -8.98 -1.77 -12.72
N VAL A 59 -7.81 -1.91 -12.12
CA VAL A 59 -7.26 -0.99 -11.12
C VAL A 59 -6.14 -0.18 -11.76
N GLN A 60 -6.23 1.14 -11.73
CA GLN A 60 -5.09 2.02 -12.01
C GLN A 60 -4.20 2.06 -10.78
N LEU A 61 -3.01 1.50 -10.89
CA LEU A 61 -1.97 1.55 -9.85
C LEU A 61 -1.34 2.95 -9.79
N ARG A 62 -0.90 3.34 -8.60
CA ARG A 62 -0.36 4.67 -8.27
C ARG A 62 1.08 4.57 -7.74
N PRO A 63 2.08 4.25 -8.60
CA PRO A 63 3.48 4.20 -8.18
C PRO A 63 4.03 5.58 -7.75
N ASP A 64 3.38 6.67 -8.13
CA ASP A 64 3.66 8.03 -7.68
C ASP A 64 3.27 8.26 -6.22
N ALA A 65 2.33 7.47 -5.68
CA ALA A 65 1.85 7.57 -4.29
C ALA A 65 2.43 6.50 -3.37
N ALA A 66 2.64 5.28 -3.89
CA ALA A 66 3.06 4.11 -3.13
C ALA A 66 3.93 3.18 -4.00
N PRO A 67 5.18 3.58 -4.32
CA PRO A 67 6.04 2.83 -5.23
C PRO A 67 6.34 1.40 -4.77
N GLN A 68 6.60 1.16 -3.49
CA GLN A 68 6.94 -0.16 -2.97
C GLN A 68 5.71 -1.09 -2.95
N ALA A 69 4.55 -0.57 -2.54
CA ALA A 69 3.30 -1.33 -2.57
C ALA A 69 2.92 -1.71 -4.00
N VAL A 70 3.04 -0.79 -4.96
CA VAL A 70 2.77 -1.06 -6.38
C VAL A 70 3.74 -2.11 -6.92
N GLU A 71 5.04 -2.01 -6.65
CA GLU A 71 6.01 -3.01 -7.12
C GLU A 71 5.74 -4.39 -6.50
N ARG A 72 5.28 -4.46 -5.23
CA ARG A 72 4.84 -5.70 -4.61
C ARG A 72 3.67 -6.32 -5.37
N ILE A 73 2.63 -5.55 -5.68
CA ILE A 73 1.48 -6.02 -6.46
C ILE A 73 1.93 -6.52 -7.84
N LYS A 74 2.78 -5.77 -8.55
CA LYS A 74 3.31 -6.14 -9.86
C LYS A 74 4.12 -7.44 -9.80
N THR A 75 5.02 -7.55 -8.83
CA THR A 75 5.86 -8.75 -8.65
C THR A 75 5.01 -9.99 -8.40
N LEU A 76 4.08 -9.93 -7.46
CA LEU A 76 3.20 -11.05 -7.13
C LEU A 76 2.26 -11.40 -8.29
N THR A 77 1.79 -10.40 -9.05
CA THR A 77 0.96 -10.63 -10.25
C THR A 77 1.74 -11.38 -11.33
N ARG A 78 2.99 -10.98 -11.63
CA ARG A 78 3.86 -11.67 -12.59
C ARG A 78 4.14 -13.12 -12.18
N GLN A 79 4.18 -13.40 -10.89
CA GLN A 79 4.35 -14.75 -10.33
C GLN A 79 3.05 -15.56 -10.33
N GLY A 80 1.91 -14.99 -10.75
CA GLY A 80 0.61 -15.64 -10.69
C GLY A 80 0.06 -15.86 -9.27
N PHE A 81 0.68 -15.21 -8.27
CA PHE A 81 0.35 -15.39 -6.85
C PHE A 81 -1.13 -15.15 -6.53
N TYR A 82 -1.75 -14.18 -7.17
CA TYR A 82 -3.15 -13.82 -6.91
C TYR A 82 -4.17 -14.77 -7.54
N ASN A 83 -3.75 -15.63 -8.48
CA ASN A 83 -4.65 -16.53 -9.19
C ASN A 83 -5.25 -17.57 -8.23
N GLY A 84 -6.56 -17.72 -8.25
CA GLY A 84 -7.33 -18.62 -7.38
C GLY A 84 -7.61 -18.07 -5.98
N LEU A 85 -7.01 -16.95 -5.56
CA LEU A 85 -7.22 -16.39 -4.22
C LEU A 85 -8.64 -15.85 -4.05
N ALA A 86 -9.18 -16.07 -2.86
CA ALA A 86 -10.52 -15.61 -2.48
C ALA A 86 -10.51 -14.15 -1.97
N PHE A 87 -11.65 -13.49 -2.12
CA PHE A 87 -12.01 -12.38 -1.24
C PHE A 87 -12.55 -12.99 0.05
N HIS A 88 -11.70 -13.08 1.05
CA HIS A 88 -11.98 -13.81 2.30
C HIS A 88 -12.71 -12.96 3.34
N ARG A 89 -12.74 -11.64 3.18
CA ARG A 89 -13.44 -10.73 4.09
C ARG A 89 -14.15 -9.64 3.30
N VAL A 90 -15.47 -9.71 3.28
CA VAL A 90 -16.31 -8.81 2.48
C VAL A 90 -17.44 -8.28 3.34
N ILE A 91 -17.35 -6.99 3.68
CA ILE A 91 -18.33 -6.32 4.55
C ILE A 91 -19.14 -5.35 3.70
N PRO A 92 -20.45 -5.62 3.50
CA PRO A 92 -21.34 -4.71 2.78
C PRO A 92 -21.30 -3.28 3.34
N GLY A 93 -21.27 -2.29 2.44
CA GLY A 93 -21.17 -0.89 2.84
C GLY A 93 -19.82 -0.50 3.45
N PHE A 94 -18.79 -1.35 3.29
CA PHE A 94 -17.42 -1.04 3.72
C PHE A 94 -16.41 -1.41 2.63
N MET A 95 -15.97 -2.66 2.53
CA MET A 95 -14.90 -3.07 1.61
C MET A 95 -14.93 -4.58 1.29
N ALA A 96 -14.24 -4.96 0.21
CA ALA A 96 -13.87 -6.34 -0.10
C ALA A 96 -12.35 -6.52 0.05
N GLN A 97 -11.91 -7.46 0.89
CA GLN A 97 -10.50 -7.76 1.16
C GLN A 97 -10.13 -9.14 0.61
N GLY A 98 -8.99 -9.19 -0.08
CA GLY A 98 -8.42 -10.40 -0.66
C GLY A 98 -6.90 -10.40 -0.61
N GLY A 99 -6.26 -11.32 -1.37
CA GLY A 99 -4.80 -11.40 -1.45
C GLY A 99 -4.15 -12.24 -0.34
N ASP A 100 -4.95 -13.01 0.40
CA ASP A 100 -4.50 -13.98 1.40
C ASP A 100 -4.51 -15.40 0.81
N PRO A 101 -3.34 -16.09 0.72
CA PRO A 101 -3.29 -17.46 0.23
C PRO A 101 -3.95 -18.49 1.15
N LYS A 102 -4.09 -18.19 2.46
CA LYS A 102 -4.79 -19.05 3.42
C LYS A 102 -6.31 -18.84 3.39
N GLY A 103 -6.76 -17.63 3.05
CA GLY A 103 -8.17 -17.27 3.00
C GLY A 103 -8.84 -17.07 4.37
N ASP A 104 -8.06 -16.89 5.43
CA ASP A 104 -8.53 -16.67 6.81
C ASP A 104 -8.12 -15.31 7.39
N GLY A 105 -7.42 -14.49 6.60
CA GLY A 105 -6.90 -13.18 7.00
C GLY A 105 -5.50 -13.20 7.60
N THR A 106 -4.92 -14.38 7.87
CA THR A 106 -3.61 -14.51 8.56
C THR A 106 -2.44 -14.75 7.62
N GLY A 107 -2.71 -14.99 6.33
CA GLY A 107 -1.68 -15.34 5.35
C GLY A 107 -1.09 -14.13 4.64
N GLY A 108 0.06 -14.37 3.99
CA GLY A 108 0.77 -13.42 3.16
C GLY A 108 1.64 -14.15 2.12
N SER A 109 2.25 -13.40 1.22
CA SER A 109 3.25 -13.95 0.30
C SER A 109 4.53 -14.31 1.07
N PRO A 110 5.42 -15.16 0.49
CA PRO A 110 6.71 -15.49 1.11
C PRO A 110 7.73 -14.34 1.10
N LEU A 111 7.38 -13.21 0.47
CA LEU A 111 8.25 -12.04 0.42
C LEU A 111 8.20 -11.27 1.75
N PRO A 112 9.26 -10.51 2.12
CA PRO A 112 9.25 -9.65 3.31
C PRO A 112 8.10 -8.64 3.30
N ASP A 113 7.66 -8.18 4.46
CA ASP A 113 6.64 -7.15 4.57
C ASP A 113 7.08 -5.83 3.92
N VAL A 114 6.11 -5.02 3.51
CA VAL A 114 6.31 -3.73 2.85
C VAL A 114 6.12 -2.62 3.87
N LYS A 115 7.04 -1.66 3.90
CA LYS A 115 6.90 -0.46 4.73
C LYS A 115 5.67 0.35 4.35
N ALA A 116 5.10 1.01 5.34
CA ALA A 116 3.98 1.91 5.13
C ALA A 116 4.35 3.08 4.22
N GLU A 117 3.52 3.34 3.23
CA GLU A 117 3.60 4.48 2.32
C GLU A 117 2.28 5.28 2.44
N PHE A 118 1.99 5.74 3.68
CA PHE A 118 0.79 6.54 3.93
C PHE A 118 0.84 7.82 3.11
N ASN A 119 -0.26 8.11 2.42
CA ASN A 119 -0.32 9.23 1.48
C ASN A 119 -1.69 9.92 1.55
N ALA A 120 -1.80 11.06 0.90
CA ALA A 120 -2.99 11.94 0.94
C ALA A 120 -4.14 11.49 0.01
N LEU A 121 -4.03 10.33 -0.67
CA LEU A 121 -5.12 9.83 -1.49
C LEU A 121 -6.27 9.37 -0.59
N PRO A 122 -7.51 9.86 -0.82
CA PRO A 122 -8.63 9.57 0.06
C PRO A 122 -9.21 8.17 -0.19
N HIS A 123 -9.74 7.56 0.88
CA HIS A 123 -10.50 6.31 0.80
C HIS A 123 -11.91 6.57 0.28
N LEU A 124 -12.03 6.80 -1.01
CA LEU A 124 -13.30 6.92 -1.74
C LEU A 124 -13.75 5.55 -2.27
N ARG A 125 -14.98 5.47 -2.78
CA ARG A 125 -15.46 4.28 -3.50
C ARG A 125 -14.47 3.91 -4.62
N GLY A 126 -14.08 2.63 -4.68
CA GLY A 126 -13.12 2.09 -5.64
C GLY A 126 -11.65 2.30 -5.27
N THR A 127 -11.32 2.96 -4.15
CA THR A 127 -9.94 3.03 -3.66
C THR A 127 -9.43 1.64 -3.32
N VAL A 128 -8.20 1.34 -3.73
CA VAL A 128 -7.49 0.10 -3.42
C VAL A 128 -6.30 0.42 -2.52
N ALA A 129 -6.25 -0.25 -1.37
CA ALA A 129 -5.21 -0.01 -0.38
C ALA A 129 -4.67 -1.32 0.22
N ALA A 130 -3.45 -1.27 0.75
CA ALA A 130 -2.81 -2.41 1.38
C ALA A 130 -3.46 -2.70 2.74
N ALA A 131 -3.87 -3.96 2.95
CA ALA A 131 -4.25 -4.45 4.26
C ALA A 131 -2.99 -4.75 5.08
N ARG A 132 -3.08 -4.60 6.40
CA ARG A 132 -1.98 -4.80 7.35
C ARG A 132 -2.50 -5.26 8.71
N ALA A 133 -1.61 -5.81 9.52
CA ALA A 133 -1.86 -6.05 10.94
C ALA A 133 -1.71 -4.73 11.76
N ASP A 134 -1.50 -4.81 13.06
CA ASP A 134 -1.39 -3.63 13.93
C ASP A 134 -0.18 -2.76 13.58
N SER A 135 0.97 -3.38 13.27
CA SER A 135 2.16 -2.63 12.85
C SER A 135 1.92 -1.92 11.51
N PRO A 136 2.25 -0.64 11.38
CA PRO A 136 2.20 0.08 10.10
C PRO A 136 2.97 -0.61 8.97
N ASP A 137 4.11 -1.20 9.28
CA ASP A 137 5.05 -1.83 8.34
C ASP A 137 4.80 -3.34 8.15
N SER A 138 3.58 -3.82 8.35
CA SER A 138 3.19 -5.23 8.22
C SER A 138 2.34 -5.54 6.99
N ALA A 139 2.27 -4.64 6.02
CA ALA A 139 1.61 -4.93 4.75
C ALA A 139 2.41 -5.97 3.95
N ASN A 140 1.72 -6.91 3.28
CA ASN A 140 2.39 -7.94 2.51
C ASN A 140 1.74 -8.14 1.12
N SER A 141 0.77 -9.04 0.99
CA SER A 141 0.05 -9.33 -0.26
C SER A 141 -1.43 -8.97 -0.19
N GLN A 142 -1.98 -8.79 1.01
CA GLN A 142 -3.39 -8.52 1.18
C GLN A 142 -3.74 -7.08 0.81
N PHE A 143 -4.90 -6.90 0.20
CA PHE A 143 -5.44 -5.62 -0.21
C PHE A 143 -6.95 -5.56 0.00
N TYR A 144 -7.51 -4.37 0.00
CA TYR A 144 -8.95 -4.18 0.01
C TYR A 144 -9.41 -3.13 -1.01
N ILE A 145 -10.65 -3.28 -1.48
CA ILE A 145 -11.33 -2.37 -2.41
C ILE A 145 -12.51 -1.75 -1.66
N MET A 146 -12.59 -0.43 -1.62
CA MET A 146 -13.64 0.29 -0.91
C MET A 146 -14.97 0.27 -1.69
N PHE A 147 -16.07 -0.09 -1.03
CA PHE A 147 -17.42 0.06 -1.57
C PHE A 147 -17.96 1.49 -1.42
N VAL A 148 -17.61 2.16 -0.34
CA VAL A 148 -18.06 3.51 0.01
C VAL A 148 -16.91 4.34 0.58
N PRO A 149 -17.01 5.67 0.62
CA PRO A 149 -16.01 6.52 1.26
C PRO A 149 -15.82 6.22 2.76
N ARG A 150 -14.56 6.24 3.23
CA ARG A 150 -14.18 6.07 4.64
C ARG A 150 -12.99 6.96 5.00
N ILE A 151 -13.26 8.25 5.21
CA ILE A 151 -12.25 9.28 5.54
C ILE A 151 -11.45 8.93 6.81
N SER A 152 -12.03 8.15 7.74
CA SER A 152 -11.34 7.71 8.97
C SER A 152 -10.13 6.81 8.73
N LEU A 153 -9.96 6.26 7.50
CA LEU A 153 -8.81 5.46 7.07
C LEU A 153 -7.70 6.29 6.40
N ASP A 154 -7.98 7.54 6.04
CA ASP A 154 -7.03 8.41 5.36
C ASP A 154 -5.79 8.63 6.21
N ASN A 155 -4.61 8.63 5.56
CA ASN A 155 -3.28 8.72 6.17
C ASN A 155 -2.94 7.58 7.18
N LYS A 156 -3.74 6.49 7.24
CA LYS A 156 -3.51 5.35 8.12
C LYS A 156 -3.25 4.05 7.37
N TYR A 157 -3.55 4.03 6.07
CA TYR A 157 -3.31 2.90 5.18
C TYR A 157 -2.65 3.38 3.89
N THR A 158 -1.86 2.50 3.28
CA THR A 158 -1.18 2.76 2.02
C THR A 158 -2.17 2.60 0.86
N VAL A 159 -2.67 3.72 0.35
CA VAL A 159 -3.46 3.73 -0.90
C VAL A 159 -2.51 3.58 -2.08
N PHE A 160 -2.67 2.53 -2.87
CA PHE A 160 -1.79 2.25 -4.00
C PHE A 160 -2.53 2.16 -5.36
N GLY A 161 -3.83 2.33 -5.39
CA GLY A 161 -4.59 2.26 -6.63
C GLY A 161 -6.06 2.66 -6.50
N ARG A 162 -6.74 2.64 -7.66
CA ARG A 162 -8.17 2.91 -7.75
C ARG A 162 -8.79 2.10 -8.90
N VAL A 163 -9.95 1.52 -8.65
CA VAL A 163 -10.76 0.87 -9.70
C VAL A 163 -11.20 1.93 -10.71
N VAL A 164 -10.85 1.73 -11.97
CA VAL A 164 -11.21 2.58 -13.11
C VAL A 164 -12.23 1.93 -14.03
N SER A 165 -12.42 0.61 -13.93
CA SER A 165 -13.46 -0.14 -14.65
C SER A 165 -13.89 -1.35 -13.84
N GLY A 166 -15.15 -1.79 -13.99
CA GLY A 166 -15.65 -3.01 -13.38
C GLY A 166 -16.11 -2.89 -11.92
N MET A 167 -16.34 -1.68 -11.41
CA MET A 167 -16.77 -1.49 -10.02
C MET A 167 -18.13 -2.16 -9.71
N ASN A 168 -18.98 -2.33 -10.72
CA ASN A 168 -20.23 -3.10 -10.61
C ASN A 168 -20.00 -4.59 -10.30
N PHE A 169 -18.90 -5.18 -10.75
CA PHE A 169 -18.52 -6.56 -10.41
C PHE A 169 -17.88 -6.64 -9.01
N VAL A 170 -17.23 -5.59 -8.57
CA VAL A 170 -16.76 -5.48 -7.16
C VAL A 170 -17.95 -5.49 -6.20
N ASP A 171 -19.05 -4.78 -6.53
CA ASP A 171 -20.28 -4.77 -5.72
C ASP A 171 -20.96 -6.15 -5.61
N GLN A 172 -20.68 -7.05 -6.55
CA GLN A 172 -21.23 -8.40 -6.60
C GLN A 172 -20.34 -9.45 -5.94
N ILE A 173 -19.23 -9.04 -5.34
CA ILE A 173 -18.38 -9.96 -4.56
C ILE A 173 -19.18 -10.47 -3.37
N ALA A 174 -19.22 -11.81 -3.21
CA ALA A 174 -20.00 -12.46 -2.17
C ALA A 174 -19.64 -11.96 -0.77
N PRO A 175 -20.62 -11.51 0.04
CA PRO A 175 -20.36 -10.99 1.38
C PRO A 175 -20.09 -12.11 2.40
N GLY A 176 -19.28 -11.79 3.42
CA GLY A 176 -18.97 -12.69 4.55
C GLY A 176 -17.54 -12.53 5.07
N GLU A 177 -17.28 -13.10 6.24
CA GLU A 177 -15.98 -13.04 6.94
C GLU A 177 -15.59 -14.43 7.53
N PRO A 178 -15.23 -15.47 6.72
CA PRO A 178 -15.26 -15.50 5.25
C PRO A 178 -16.65 -15.78 4.66
N PRO A 179 -16.87 -15.47 3.36
CA PRO A 179 -18.07 -15.87 2.65
C PRO A 179 -18.18 -17.41 2.56
N ALA A 180 -19.41 -17.95 2.59
CA ALA A 180 -19.65 -19.39 2.43
C ALA A 180 -19.19 -19.90 1.04
N GLU A 181 -19.45 -19.09 0.00
CA GLU A 181 -18.98 -19.33 -1.36
C GLU A 181 -18.22 -18.08 -1.84
N PRO A 182 -16.91 -17.98 -1.55
CA PRO A 182 -16.16 -16.77 -1.83
C PRO A 182 -15.95 -16.53 -3.32
N THR A 183 -16.16 -15.30 -3.76
CA THR A 183 -15.69 -14.85 -5.07
C THR A 183 -14.17 -14.92 -5.10
N ARG A 184 -13.61 -15.44 -6.21
CA ARG A 184 -12.16 -15.64 -6.38
C ARG A 184 -11.63 -14.79 -7.53
N ILE A 185 -10.35 -14.47 -7.45
CA ILE A 185 -9.57 -13.94 -8.56
C ILE A 185 -9.20 -15.14 -9.43
N VAL A 186 -9.83 -15.30 -10.59
CA VAL A 186 -9.52 -16.37 -11.56
C VAL A 186 -8.13 -16.14 -12.12
N ARG A 187 -7.85 -14.90 -12.50
CA ARG A 187 -6.57 -14.46 -13.04
C ARG A 187 -6.31 -13.00 -12.73
N ALA A 188 -5.06 -12.68 -12.41
CA ALA A 188 -4.56 -11.33 -12.28
C ALA A 188 -3.46 -11.07 -13.33
N THR A 189 -3.54 -9.93 -14.03
CA THR A 189 -2.58 -9.54 -15.08
C THR A 189 -2.21 -8.06 -14.97
N LEU A 190 -1.09 -7.70 -15.59
CA LEU A 190 -0.65 -6.31 -15.76
C LEU A 190 -0.73 -5.93 -17.23
N GLY A 191 -1.16 -4.71 -17.49
CA GLY A 191 -1.45 -4.28 -18.84
C GLY A 191 -2.84 -4.78 -19.30
N GLY A 192 -3.39 -4.21 -20.32
CA GLY A 192 -4.69 -4.62 -20.87
C GLY A 192 -5.11 -3.67 -21.95
#